data_191541c311f5cc9dc50c5d41b84de47f
#
_entry.id   191541c311f5cc9dc50c5d41b84de47f
#
_cell.length_a   1.000
_cell.length_b   1.000
_cell.length_c   1.000
_cell.angle_alpha   90.00
_cell.angle_beta   90.00
_cell.angle_gamma   90.00
#
_symmetry.space_group_name_H-M   'P 1'
#
loop_
_entity.id
_entity.type
_entity.pdbx_description
1 polymer ?
#
loop_
_entity_poly.entity_id
_entity_poly.type
_entity_poly.pdbx_seq_one_letter_code
_entity_poly.pdbx_strand_id
1 'polypeptide(L)'
;MDINKHRYYMMQVLLAIFRHPQLSSLLAFKGGTSLMMFHNLSRFSTDLDFNLLDASKTEYVYNELHSLLLKFGTIDDEAMKFYGPILVLNYGKGERMLKVEVSNREYPNHYEVRSLLGTD
;
A
#
# COMPACT_ATOMS: atom_id res chain seq x y z
N MET A 1 5.06 -17.42 -11.19
CA MET A 1 5.16 -16.52 -10.04
C MET A 1 5.32 -17.31 -8.76
N ASP A 2 6.16 -16.88 -7.89
CA ASP A 2 6.34 -17.53 -6.59
C ASP A 2 5.50 -16.80 -5.54
N ILE A 3 4.42 -17.41 -5.11
CA ILE A 3 3.51 -16.82 -4.15
C ILE A 3 4.17 -16.55 -2.82
N ASN A 4 5.04 -17.43 -2.38
CA ASN A 4 5.70 -17.23 -1.09
C ASN A 4 6.68 -16.06 -1.16
N LYS A 5 7.35 -15.89 -2.29
CA LYS A 5 8.25 -14.77 -2.46
C LYS A 5 7.49 -13.46 -2.52
N HIS A 6 6.34 -13.45 -3.20
CA HIS A 6 5.52 -12.24 -3.27
C HIS A 6 5.04 -11.84 -1.88
N ARG A 7 4.57 -12.80 -1.09
CA ARG A 7 4.13 -12.53 0.27
C ARG A 7 5.27 -12.04 1.15
N TYR A 8 6.45 -12.61 0.95
CA TYR A 8 7.62 -12.16 1.69
C TYR A 8 7.87 -10.67 1.44
N TYR A 9 7.87 -10.26 0.17
CA TYR A 9 8.11 -8.86 -0.14
C TYR A 9 6.97 -7.95 0.32
N MET A 10 5.72 -8.41 0.22
CA MET A 10 4.61 -7.65 0.76
C MET A 10 4.80 -7.41 2.25
N MET A 11 5.20 -8.43 3.00
CA MET A 11 5.40 -8.29 4.43
C MET A 11 6.58 -7.38 4.73
N GLN A 12 7.68 -7.49 3.99
CA GLN A 12 8.83 -6.64 4.21
C GLN A 12 8.51 -5.18 3.96
N VAL A 13 7.78 -4.89 2.89
CA VAL A 13 7.39 -3.52 2.58
C VAL A 13 6.43 -3.00 3.65
N LEU A 14 5.46 -3.81 4.04
CA LEU A 14 4.49 -3.41 5.06
C LEU A 14 5.19 -3.09 6.39
N LEU A 15 6.14 -3.92 6.79
CA LEU A 15 6.89 -3.67 8.02
C LEU A 15 7.74 -2.41 7.90
N ALA A 16 8.35 -2.17 6.74
CA ALA A 16 9.14 -0.96 6.55
C ALA A 16 8.27 0.29 6.67
N ILE A 17 7.05 0.24 6.15
CA ILE A 17 6.12 1.35 6.27
C ILE A 17 5.75 1.57 7.74
N PHE A 18 5.44 0.49 8.46
CA PHE A 18 5.05 0.62 9.85
C PHE A 18 6.21 1.09 10.74
N ARG A 19 7.44 0.81 10.35
CA ARG A 19 8.60 1.26 11.10
C ARG A 19 9.03 2.68 10.76
N HIS A 20 8.47 3.25 9.71
CA HIS A 20 8.76 4.62 9.31
C HIS A 20 7.90 5.55 10.16
N PRO A 21 8.47 6.38 11.00
CA PRO A 21 7.67 7.14 11.99
C PRO A 21 6.59 8.00 11.36
N GLN A 22 6.89 8.67 10.25
CA GLN A 22 5.92 9.55 9.62
C GLN A 22 4.90 8.75 8.82
N LEU A 23 5.34 7.77 8.06
CA LEU A 23 4.39 7.00 7.25
C LEU A 23 3.43 6.21 8.13
N SER A 24 3.92 5.67 9.24
CA SER A 24 3.05 4.90 10.12
C SER A 24 1.94 5.76 10.74
N SER A 25 2.19 7.05 10.90
CA SER A 25 1.18 7.94 11.45
C SER A 25 0.25 8.52 10.39
N LEU A 26 0.65 8.47 9.12
CA LEU A 26 -0.13 9.06 8.03
C LEU A 26 -0.94 8.06 7.24
N LEU A 27 -0.64 6.77 7.35
CA LEU A 27 -1.27 5.74 6.53
C LEU A 27 -2.02 4.74 7.39
N ALA A 28 -3.24 4.43 6.99
CA ALA A 28 -4.02 3.38 7.62
C ALA A 28 -4.14 2.23 6.64
N PHE A 29 -3.67 1.06 7.02
CA PHE A 29 -3.68 -0.09 6.16
C PHE A 29 -5.10 -0.65 6.02
N LYS A 30 -5.50 -0.94 4.80
CA LYS A 30 -6.82 -1.53 4.56
C LYS A 30 -6.77 -3.00 4.95
N GLY A 31 -7.66 -3.37 5.86
CA GLY A 31 -7.53 -4.57 6.64
C GLY A 31 -7.56 -5.92 5.95
N GLY A 32 -8.16 -6.01 4.77
CA GLY A 32 -8.29 -7.33 4.15
C GLY A 32 -6.97 -8.01 3.90
N THR A 33 -5.97 -7.25 3.47
CA THR A 33 -4.68 -7.84 3.17
C THR A 33 -3.97 -8.34 4.41
N SER A 34 -4.06 -7.61 5.51
CA SER A 34 -3.37 -8.05 6.72
C SER A 34 -3.93 -9.37 7.21
N LEU A 35 -5.23 -9.55 7.11
CA LEU A 35 -5.84 -10.78 7.51
C LEU A 35 -5.34 -11.93 6.66
N MET A 36 -5.24 -11.70 5.35
CA MET A 36 -4.76 -12.74 4.45
C MET A 36 -3.32 -13.11 4.70
N MET A 37 -2.50 -12.18 5.11
CA MET A 37 -1.11 -12.48 5.41
C MET A 37 -0.97 -13.43 6.56
N PHE A 38 -1.90 -13.38 7.51
CA PHE A 38 -1.77 -14.21 8.70
C PHE A 38 -2.64 -15.46 8.65
N HIS A 39 -3.69 -15.48 7.87
CA HIS A 39 -4.65 -16.57 7.96
C HIS A 39 -4.88 -17.34 6.68
N ASN A 40 -4.97 -16.71 5.55
CA ASN A 40 -5.32 -17.44 4.35
C ASN A 40 -4.43 -17.06 3.20
N LEU A 41 -3.50 -17.90 2.95
CA LEU A 41 -2.49 -17.62 1.97
C LEU A 41 -2.87 -17.99 0.57
N SER A 42 -3.90 -18.74 0.37
CA SER A 42 -4.32 -19.12 -0.95
C SER A 42 -5.08 -18.02 -1.67
N ARG A 43 -5.58 -17.04 -0.91
CA ARG A 43 -6.24 -16.05 -1.51
C ARG A 43 -5.43 -14.93 -1.61
N PHE A 44 -4.69 -14.48 -1.96
CA PHE A 44 -3.79 -13.46 -1.86
C PHE A 44 -4.19 -12.23 -2.52
N SER A 45 -4.00 -11.18 -1.80
CA SER A 45 -3.87 -9.90 -2.36
C SER A 45 -2.56 -9.81 -3.00
N THR A 46 -2.48 -9.11 -4.09
CA THR A 46 -1.20 -8.84 -4.73
C THR A 46 -0.81 -7.40 -4.50
N ASP A 47 -1.61 -6.64 -3.77
CA ASP A 47 -1.44 -5.20 -3.62
C ASP A 47 -1.49 -4.82 -2.16
N LEU A 48 -0.86 -3.72 -1.83
CA LEU A 48 -0.97 -3.10 -0.52
C LEU A 48 -1.74 -1.81 -0.68
N ASP A 49 -2.86 -1.70 0.02
CA ASP A 49 -3.72 -0.54 -0.08
C ASP A 49 -3.77 0.19 1.26
N PHE A 50 -3.66 1.49 1.22
CA PHE A 50 -3.69 2.32 2.41
C PHE A 50 -4.64 3.48 2.23
N ASN A 51 -5.16 3.98 3.32
CA ASN A 51 -5.87 5.25 3.35
C ASN A 51 -4.93 6.32 3.88
N LEU A 52 -4.93 7.48 3.24
CA LEU A 52 -4.13 8.61 3.68
C LEU A 52 -4.94 9.41 4.70
N LEU A 53 -4.39 9.59 5.88
CA LEU A 53 -5.12 10.23 6.97
C LEU A 53 -5.04 11.75 6.95
N ASP A 54 -4.08 12.32 6.25
CA ASP A 54 -3.93 13.76 6.13
C ASP A 54 -3.65 14.10 4.67
N ALA A 55 -4.66 14.60 3.99
CA ALA A 55 -4.56 14.87 2.56
C ALA A 55 -3.48 15.89 2.20
N SER A 56 -3.12 16.76 3.14
CA SER A 56 -2.10 17.76 2.87
C SER A 56 -0.71 17.13 2.75
N LYS A 57 -0.56 15.87 3.12
CA LYS A 57 0.71 15.16 3.09
C LYS A 57 0.84 14.21 1.90
N THR A 58 -0.01 14.33 0.90
CA THR A 58 0.00 13.43 -0.24
C THR A 58 1.36 13.36 -0.93
N GLU A 59 1.94 14.51 -1.22
CA GLU A 59 3.21 14.54 -1.93
C GLU A 59 4.34 14.02 -1.05
N TYR A 60 4.32 14.36 0.22
CA TYR A 60 5.31 13.85 1.16
C TYR A 60 5.26 12.31 1.21
N VAL A 61 4.05 11.76 1.32
CA VAL A 61 3.88 10.30 1.38
C VAL A 61 4.39 9.67 0.09
N TYR A 62 4.06 10.27 -1.06
CA TYR A 62 4.53 9.75 -2.34
C TYR A 62 6.05 9.68 -2.38
N ASN A 63 6.71 10.76 -1.97
CA ASN A 63 8.16 10.81 -2.02
C ASN A 63 8.80 9.82 -1.03
N GLU A 64 8.22 9.68 0.15
CA GLU A 64 8.77 8.75 1.14
C GLU A 64 8.56 7.30 0.73
N LEU A 65 7.40 6.98 0.15
CA LEU A 65 7.16 5.64 -0.36
C LEU A 65 8.10 5.31 -1.51
N HIS A 66 8.34 6.28 -2.39
CA HIS A 66 9.26 6.08 -3.50
C HIS A 66 10.64 5.69 -2.98
N SER A 67 11.15 6.45 -2.01
CA SER A 67 12.47 6.17 -1.43
C SER A 67 12.50 4.82 -0.71
N LEU A 68 11.43 4.51 0.02
CA LEU A 68 11.37 3.28 0.76
C LEU A 68 11.34 2.07 -0.17
N LEU A 69 10.56 2.14 -1.22
CA LEU A 69 10.42 1.00 -2.14
C LEU A 69 11.70 0.74 -2.91
N LEU A 70 12.49 1.76 -3.17
CA LEU A 70 13.76 1.56 -3.88
C LEU A 70 14.73 0.67 -3.12
N LYS A 71 14.50 0.46 -1.83
CA LYS A 71 15.33 -0.46 -1.05
C LYS A 71 15.04 -1.91 -1.39
N PHE A 72 13.91 -2.19 -2.03
CA PHE A 72 13.49 -3.56 -2.29
C PHE A 72 13.56 -3.92 -3.77
N GLY A 73 13.75 -2.95 -4.65
CA GLY A 73 13.80 -3.23 -6.09
C GLY A 73 13.72 -1.94 -6.87
N THR A 74 13.11 -2.02 -8.06
CA THR A 74 12.94 -0.85 -8.90
C THR A 74 11.47 -0.48 -8.96
N ILE A 75 11.18 0.76 -9.26
CA ILE A 75 9.81 1.21 -9.42
C ILE A 75 9.57 1.27 -10.92
N ASP A 76 8.76 0.31 -11.40
CA ASP A 76 8.54 0.17 -12.84
C ASP A 76 7.40 1.05 -13.33
N ASP A 77 6.53 1.47 -12.44
CA ASP A 77 5.43 2.35 -12.82
C ASP A 77 5.03 3.14 -11.60
N GLU A 78 4.60 4.37 -11.80
CA GLU A 78 4.14 5.20 -10.71
C GLU A 78 3.28 6.31 -11.26
N ALA A 79 2.31 6.75 -10.49
CA ALA A 79 1.43 7.82 -10.89
C ALA A 79 0.85 8.50 -9.66
N MET A 80 0.60 9.79 -9.77
CA MET A 80 -0.16 10.51 -8.77
C MET A 80 -1.57 10.60 -9.32
N LYS A 81 -2.45 9.76 -8.83
CA LYS A 81 -3.83 9.77 -9.27
C LYS A 81 -4.60 10.85 -8.51
N PHE A 82 -5.80 11.12 -8.98
CA PHE A 82 -6.64 12.13 -8.36
C PHE A 82 -6.82 11.85 -6.86
N TYR A 83 -6.95 10.58 -6.48
CA TYR A 83 -7.17 10.22 -5.09
C TYR A 83 -5.88 9.91 -4.32
N GLY A 84 -4.76 9.84 -4.97
CA GLY A 84 -3.49 9.60 -4.30
C GLY A 84 -2.49 8.84 -5.16
N PRO A 85 -1.31 8.56 -4.62
CA PRO A 85 -0.25 7.93 -5.40
C PRO A 85 -0.40 6.42 -5.54
N ILE A 86 0.11 5.91 -6.66
CA ILE A 86 0.25 4.48 -6.91
C ILE A 86 1.68 4.25 -7.33
N LEU A 87 2.35 3.27 -6.72
CA LEU A 87 3.69 2.89 -7.10
C LEU A 87 3.73 1.38 -7.31
N VAL A 88 4.42 0.95 -8.35
CA VAL A 88 4.52 -0.47 -8.68
C VAL A 88 5.97 -0.91 -8.54
N LEU A 89 6.20 -1.76 -7.56
CA LEU A 89 7.53 -2.25 -7.22
C LEU A 89 7.83 -3.54 -7.98
N ASN A 90 8.97 -3.56 -8.64
CA ASN A 90 9.50 -4.76 -9.27
C ASN A 90 10.65 -5.25 -8.39
N TYR A 91 10.44 -6.32 -7.66
CA TYR A 91 11.44 -6.82 -6.74
C TYR A 91 12.28 -7.97 -7.33
N GLY A 92 12.05 -8.30 -8.59
CA GLY A 92 12.86 -9.34 -9.24
C GLY A 92 12.33 -9.66 -10.62
N LYS A 93 13.26 -9.88 -11.54
CA LYS A 93 12.89 -10.17 -12.90
C LYS A 93 12.08 -11.46 -12.96
N GLY A 94 10.99 -11.45 -13.64
CA GLY A 94 10.11 -12.61 -13.76
C GLY A 94 9.16 -12.81 -12.61
N GLU A 95 9.24 -11.96 -11.59
CA GLU A 95 8.34 -12.05 -10.45
C GLU A 95 7.12 -11.16 -10.65
N ARG A 96 6.11 -11.37 -9.81
CA ARG A 96 4.93 -10.54 -9.87
C ARG A 96 5.23 -9.22 -9.21
N MET A 97 4.81 -8.14 -9.83
CA MET A 97 5.05 -6.83 -9.26
C MET A 97 4.09 -6.54 -8.12
N LEU A 98 4.54 -5.75 -7.18
CA LEU A 98 3.75 -5.38 -6.01
C LEU A 98 3.26 -3.95 -6.17
N LYS A 99 1.96 -3.76 -6.22
CA LYS A 99 1.39 -2.41 -6.32
C LYS A 99 1.12 -1.88 -4.91
N VAL A 100 1.56 -0.66 -4.65
CA VAL A 100 1.29 0.04 -3.41
C VAL A 100 0.44 1.25 -3.76
N GLU A 101 -0.76 1.29 -3.22
CA GLU A 101 -1.72 2.34 -3.56
C GLU A 101 -2.16 3.07 -2.30
N VAL A 102 -2.20 4.39 -2.37
CA VAL A 102 -2.65 5.21 -1.25
C VAL A 102 -3.82 6.05 -1.73
N SER A 103 -4.92 6.00 -1.01
CA SER A 103 -6.13 6.73 -1.36
C SER A 103 -6.40 7.82 -0.32
N ASN A 104 -6.73 9.00 -0.82
CA ASN A 104 -7.06 10.12 0.04
C ASN A 104 -8.44 9.89 0.66
N ARG A 105 -8.51 9.82 1.97
CA ARG A 105 -9.76 9.56 2.64
C ARG A 105 -10.77 10.66 2.52
N GLU A 106 -10.35 11.86 2.20
CA GLU A 106 -11.27 12.96 2.04
C GLU A 106 -11.99 12.92 0.71
N TYR A 107 -11.56 12.04 -0.17
CA TYR A 107 -12.22 11.93 -1.45
C TYR A 107 -13.59 11.32 -1.21
N PRO A 108 -14.64 11.93 -1.71
CA PRO A 108 -15.99 11.60 -1.25
C PRO A 108 -16.52 10.24 -1.60
N ASN A 109 -15.83 9.49 -2.23
CA ASN A 109 -16.36 8.21 -2.52
C ASN A 109 -16.46 7.35 -1.28
N HIS A 110 -16.55 7.79 -0.09
CA HIS A 110 -16.58 7.01 1.00
C HIS A 110 -17.74 6.90 1.65
N TYR A 111 -18.14 7.42 1.40
CA TYR A 111 -18.88 7.01 1.89
C TYR A 111 -19.23 6.18 2.22
N GLU A 112 -19.21 6.33 2.10
CA GLU A 112 -19.30 5.55 2.36
C GLU A 112 -18.94 4.93 3.12
N VAL A 113 -18.74 5.56 3.36
CA VAL A 113 -18.43 4.96 4.02
C VAL A 113 -18.56 4.52 4.88
N ARG A 114 -18.81 4.99 5.04
CA ARG A 114 -19.17 4.55 5.72
C ARG A 114 -19.40 3.87 6.08
N SER A 115 -19.57 4.22 5.88
CA SER A 115 -19.90 3.52 6.15
C SER A 115 -19.72 2.79 6.34
N LEU A 116 -19.80 3.19 6.20
CA LEU A 116 -19.69 2.51 6.42
C LEU A 116 -19.27 1.96 6.99
N LEU A 117 -19.22 2.55 7.16
CA LEU A 117 -19.06 1.99 7.65
C LEU A 117 -18.99 1.67 8.07
N GLY A 118 -19.25 2.18 8.14
CA GLY A 118 -19.31 1.81 8.35
C GLY A 118 -19.01 1.74 8.66
N THR A 119 -19.13 2.26 8.64
CA THR A 119 -18.98 2.01 8.74
C THR A 119 -18.61 1.95 8.84
N ASP A 120 -18.66 2.67 8.95
CA ASP A 120 -18.62 2.42 8.94
C ASP A 120 -18.65 2.07 9.01
#